data_63d12a70edd3642fc84cbf1fe229e586
#
_entry.id   63d12a70edd3642fc84cbf1fe229e586
#
_cell.length_a   1.000
_cell.length_b   1.000
_cell.length_c   1.000
_cell.angle_alpha   90.00
_cell.angle_beta   90.00
_cell.angle_gamma   90.00
#
_symmetry.space_group_name_H-M   'P 1'
#
loop_
_entity.id
_entity.type
_entity.pdbx_description
1 polymer ?
#
loop_
_entity_poly.entity_id
_entity_poly.type
_entity_poly.pdbx_seq_one_letter_code
_entity_poly.pdbx_strand_id
1 'polypeptide(L)'
;GASTLQGGRRITITRGVNLDNTNWAGENLKGVAFQQSVVRSANFEKANLRTASFFDADLAGSKFNDANMKLVNLEMADLSNADLRGADLTQAYMAGAVIKDLKLIADTDWTDVDMRKDQRSALCAIAAGKNPRTGVDTRESLMCP
;
A
#
# COMPACT_ATOMS: atom_id res chain seq x y z
N GLY A 1 1.80 -19.59 5.56
CA GLY A 1 1.32 -18.63 4.57
C GLY A 1 -0.16 -18.35 4.69
N ALA A 2 -0.65 -17.43 3.90
CA ALA A 2 -2.05 -17.08 3.81
C ALA A 2 -2.58 -17.46 2.44
N SER A 3 -3.91 -17.56 2.32
CA SER A 3 -4.53 -17.88 1.04
C SER A 3 -5.83 -17.10 0.84
N THR A 4 -6.20 -16.91 -0.41
CA THR A 4 -7.47 -16.31 -0.81
C THR A 4 -7.99 -17.02 -2.06
N LEU A 5 -9.29 -16.83 -2.36
CA LEU A 5 -9.89 -17.35 -3.59
C LEU A 5 -9.97 -16.24 -4.61
N GLN A 6 -9.52 -16.53 -5.83
CA GLN A 6 -9.56 -15.61 -6.95
C GLN A 6 -10.04 -16.35 -8.19
N GLY A 7 -11.17 -15.93 -8.75
CA GLY A 7 -11.74 -16.59 -9.94
C GLY A 7 -11.95 -18.08 -9.76
N GLY A 8 -12.34 -18.52 -8.57
CA GLY A 8 -12.52 -19.93 -8.24
C GLY A 8 -11.23 -20.66 -7.89
N ARG A 9 -10.08 -20.00 -8.00
CA ARG A 9 -8.78 -20.58 -7.62
C ARG A 9 -8.34 -20.10 -6.25
N ARG A 10 -7.62 -20.95 -5.55
CA ARG A 10 -6.98 -20.58 -4.28
C ARG A 10 -5.57 -20.04 -4.56
N ILE A 11 -5.30 -18.84 -4.07
CA ILE A 11 -3.98 -18.24 -4.13
C ILE A 11 -3.35 -18.40 -2.75
N THR A 12 -2.17 -19.03 -2.70
CA THR A 12 -1.43 -19.21 -1.47
C THR A 12 -0.08 -18.52 -1.60
N ILE A 13 0.19 -17.59 -0.70
CA ILE A 13 1.47 -16.88 -0.65
C ILE A 13 2.22 -17.38 0.58
N THR A 14 3.42 -17.89 0.37
CA THR A 14 4.30 -18.31 1.44
C THR A 14 5.20 -17.13 1.85
N ARG A 15 5.32 -16.93 3.15
CA ARG A 15 6.17 -15.90 3.74
C ARG A 15 7.61 -15.99 3.20
N GLY A 16 8.21 -14.83 2.90
CA GLY A 16 9.61 -14.76 2.47
C GLY A 16 9.87 -15.18 1.03
N VAL A 17 8.86 -15.15 0.16
CA VAL A 17 9.04 -15.52 -1.24
C VAL A 17 9.45 -14.33 -2.11
N ASN A 18 10.03 -14.61 -3.28
CA ASN A 18 10.33 -13.61 -4.27
C ASN A 18 9.19 -13.53 -5.30
N LEU A 19 8.56 -12.36 -5.35
CA LEU A 19 7.44 -12.06 -6.23
C LEU A 19 7.73 -10.83 -7.10
N ASP A 20 8.99 -10.56 -7.38
CA ASP A 20 9.39 -9.42 -8.23
C ASP A 20 8.72 -9.50 -9.59
N ASN A 21 8.29 -8.34 -10.10
CA ASN A 21 7.70 -8.18 -11.44
C ASN A 21 6.42 -9.00 -11.65
N THR A 22 5.72 -9.37 -10.60
CA THR A 22 4.45 -10.10 -10.72
C THR A 22 3.29 -9.15 -10.99
N ASN A 23 2.25 -9.66 -11.62
CA ASN A 23 1.07 -8.86 -11.95
C ASN A 23 -0.15 -9.34 -11.17
N TRP A 24 -0.62 -8.46 -10.28
CA TRP A 24 -1.79 -8.70 -9.43
C TRP A 24 -2.90 -7.68 -9.70
N ALA A 25 -2.84 -6.98 -10.85
CA ALA A 25 -3.79 -5.91 -11.16
C ALA A 25 -5.23 -6.43 -11.13
N GLY A 26 -6.10 -5.71 -10.41
CA GLY A 26 -7.50 -6.03 -10.28
C GLY A 26 -7.82 -7.27 -9.46
N GLU A 27 -6.82 -7.94 -8.90
CA GLU A 27 -7.02 -9.18 -8.14
C GLU A 27 -7.63 -8.93 -6.77
N ASN A 28 -8.40 -9.91 -6.29
CA ASN A 28 -8.88 -9.89 -4.91
C ASN A 28 -7.85 -10.56 -4.01
N LEU A 29 -7.06 -9.74 -3.31
CA LEU A 29 -5.99 -10.17 -2.42
C LEU A 29 -6.30 -9.83 -0.96
N LYS A 30 -7.58 -9.69 -0.63
CA LYS A 30 -7.99 -9.36 0.73
C LYS A 30 -7.42 -10.36 1.73
N GLY A 31 -6.73 -9.85 2.75
CA GLY A 31 -6.18 -10.64 3.83
C GLY A 31 -4.96 -11.50 3.47
N VAL A 32 -4.44 -11.39 2.24
CA VAL A 32 -3.27 -12.19 1.82
C VAL A 32 -2.02 -11.72 2.55
N ALA A 33 -1.17 -12.66 2.94
CA ALA A 33 0.07 -12.38 3.65
C ALA A 33 1.25 -12.40 2.70
N PHE A 34 1.88 -11.22 2.54
CA PHE A 34 3.11 -11.04 1.78
C PHE A 34 4.27 -10.70 2.72
N GLN A 35 4.18 -11.08 4.01
CA GLN A 35 5.21 -10.68 4.99
C GLN A 35 6.59 -11.15 4.58
N GLN A 36 7.57 -10.22 4.73
CA GLN A 36 8.98 -10.48 4.51
C GLN A 36 9.30 -10.97 3.09
N SER A 37 8.37 -10.77 2.17
CA SER A 37 8.57 -11.14 0.75
C SER A 37 9.27 -10.02 0.00
N VAL A 38 9.94 -10.38 -1.07
CA VAL A 38 10.52 -9.43 -2.02
C VAL A 38 9.51 -9.26 -3.14
N VAL A 39 8.93 -8.04 -3.28
CA VAL A 39 7.80 -7.80 -4.18
C VAL A 39 8.07 -6.48 -4.94
N ARG A 40 9.25 -6.38 -5.53
CA ARG A 40 9.67 -5.17 -6.25
C ARG A 40 9.07 -5.13 -7.65
N SER A 41 8.72 -3.93 -8.09
CA SER A 41 8.19 -3.68 -9.43
C SER A 41 6.98 -4.57 -9.77
N ALA A 42 6.21 -4.95 -8.77
CA ALA A 42 4.96 -5.69 -8.97
C ALA A 42 3.82 -4.73 -9.26
N ASN A 43 2.81 -5.22 -9.96
CA ASN A 43 1.64 -4.43 -10.32
C ASN A 43 0.43 -4.86 -9.47
N PHE A 44 -0.03 -3.94 -8.58
CA PHE A 44 -1.24 -4.11 -7.79
C PHE A 44 -2.31 -3.06 -8.15
N GLU A 45 -2.26 -2.50 -9.36
CA GLU A 45 -3.24 -1.49 -9.75
C GLU A 45 -4.66 -2.02 -9.59
N LYS A 46 -5.51 -1.26 -8.91
CA LYS A 46 -6.92 -1.59 -8.67
C LYS A 46 -7.15 -2.91 -7.92
N ALA A 47 -6.12 -3.47 -7.31
CA ALA A 47 -6.27 -4.68 -6.51
C ALA A 47 -7.02 -4.39 -5.20
N ASN A 48 -7.75 -5.37 -4.71
CA ASN A 48 -8.30 -5.31 -3.37
C ASN A 48 -7.30 -5.93 -2.40
N LEU A 49 -6.58 -5.06 -1.67
CA LEU A 49 -5.58 -5.43 -0.68
C LEU A 49 -6.04 -5.18 0.75
N ARG A 50 -7.33 -5.00 0.95
CA ARG A 50 -7.87 -4.74 2.28
C ARG A 50 -7.40 -5.80 3.26
N THR A 51 -6.85 -5.36 4.40
CA THR A 51 -6.32 -6.20 5.46
C THR A 51 -5.12 -7.09 5.08
N ALA A 52 -4.60 -6.97 3.87
CA ALA A 52 -3.38 -7.70 3.49
C ALA A 52 -2.19 -7.26 4.35
N SER A 53 -1.20 -8.13 4.49
CA SER A 53 0.03 -7.81 5.22
C SER A 53 1.22 -7.77 4.28
N PHE A 54 1.93 -6.65 4.30
CA PHE A 54 3.24 -6.47 3.67
C PHE A 54 4.29 -6.18 4.75
N PHE A 55 4.08 -6.70 5.95
CA PHE A 55 5.03 -6.48 7.05
C PHE A 55 6.45 -6.86 6.62
N ASP A 56 7.38 -5.91 6.77
CA ASP A 56 8.81 -6.14 6.46
C ASP A 56 9.04 -6.61 5.00
N ALA A 57 8.15 -6.27 4.09
CA ALA A 57 8.29 -6.62 2.66
C ALA A 57 9.08 -5.55 1.90
N ASP A 58 9.77 -5.95 0.86
CA ASP A 58 10.40 -5.02 -0.08
C ASP A 58 9.42 -4.77 -1.23
N LEU A 59 8.83 -3.58 -1.27
CA LEU A 59 7.85 -3.16 -2.26
C LEU A 59 8.40 -2.09 -3.21
N ALA A 60 9.72 -1.95 -3.28
CA ALA A 60 10.33 -0.89 -4.07
C ALA A 60 9.84 -0.92 -5.52
N GLY A 61 9.43 0.24 -6.03
CA GLY A 61 8.98 0.39 -7.41
C GLY A 61 7.64 -0.26 -7.76
N SER A 62 6.92 -0.82 -6.80
CA SER A 62 5.62 -1.46 -7.08
C SER A 62 4.52 -0.43 -7.27
N LYS A 63 3.49 -0.81 -8.03
CA LYS A 63 2.37 0.06 -8.38
C LYS A 63 1.13 -0.33 -7.60
N PHE A 64 0.56 0.62 -6.89
CA PHE A 64 -0.67 0.46 -6.12
C PHE A 64 -1.75 1.46 -6.56
N ASN A 65 -1.69 1.91 -7.81
CA ASN A 65 -2.62 2.93 -8.30
C ASN A 65 -4.06 2.47 -8.12
N ASP A 66 -4.87 3.30 -7.49
CA ASP A 66 -6.29 3.05 -7.25
C ASP A 66 -6.59 1.77 -6.48
N ALA A 67 -5.62 1.22 -5.76
CA ALA A 67 -5.82 0.01 -4.97
C ALA A 67 -6.59 0.31 -3.68
N ASN A 68 -7.38 -0.66 -3.25
CA ASN A 68 -8.01 -0.62 -1.93
C ASN A 68 -7.03 -1.21 -0.91
N MET A 69 -6.38 -0.32 -0.15
CA MET A 69 -5.39 -0.71 0.86
C MET A 69 -5.88 -0.41 2.28
N LYS A 70 -7.19 -0.36 2.47
CA LYS A 70 -7.75 -0.12 3.80
C LYS A 70 -7.27 -1.20 4.78
N LEU A 71 -6.80 -0.76 5.95
CA LEU A 71 -6.31 -1.66 7.00
C LEU A 71 -5.09 -2.52 6.58
N VAL A 72 -4.39 -2.13 5.52
CA VAL A 72 -3.18 -2.86 5.09
C VAL A 72 -2.06 -2.67 6.12
N ASN A 73 -1.27 -3.71 6.35
CA ASN A 73 -0.09 -3.60 7.19
C ASN A 73 1.15 -3.36 6.31
N LEU A 74 1.71 -2.15 6.41
CA LEU A 74 2.94 -1.75 5.72
C LEU A 74 4.09 -1.49 6.72
N GLU A 75 3.94 -1.96 7.96
CA GLU A 75 4.99 -1.75 8.96
C GLU A 75 6.31 -2.34 8.49
N MET A 76 7.39 -1.56 8.57
CA MET A 76 8.74 -1.94 8.16
C MET A 76 8.90 -2.23 6.67
N ALA A 77 7.88 -2.00 5.86
CA ALA A 77 7.97 -2.21 4.41
C ALA A 77 8.80 -1.13 3.73
N ASP A 78 9.48 -1.49 2.66
CA ASP A 78 10.21 -0.53 1.82
C ASP A 78 9.33 -0.10 0.65
N LEU A 79 8.92 1.17 0.67
CA LEU A 79 8.07 1.78 -0.37
C LEU A 79 8.86 2.70 -1.30
N SER A 80 10.19 2.58 -1.34
CA SER A 80 11.02 3.42 -2.20
C SER A 80 10.55 3.34 -3.65
N ASN A 81 10.29 4.50 -4.26
CA ASN A 81 9.85 4.61 -5.66
C ASN A 81 8.54 3.89 -5.99
N ALA A 82 7.74 3.53 -4.99
CA ALA A 82 6.42 2.97 -5.23
C ALA A 82 5.46 4.04 -5.76
N ASP A 83 4.41 3.61 -6.44
CA ASP A 83 3.36 4.51 -6.93
C ASP A 83 2.07 4.23 -6.18
N LEU A 84 1.67 5.16 -5.30
CA LEU A 84 0.46 5.03 -4.48
C LEU A 84 -0.69 5.91 -4.97
N ARG A 85 -0.55 6.56 -6.13
CA ARG A 85 -1.57 7.52 -6.58
C ARG A 85 -2.96 6.89 -6.65
N GLY A 86 -3.92 7.54 -6.04
CA GLY A 86 -5.31 7.08 -6.01
C GLY A 86 -5.59 5.96 -5.01
N ALA A 87 -4.61 5.49 -4.27
CA ALA A 87 -4.82 4.41 -3.31
C ALA A 87 -5.58 4.87 -2.07
N ASP A 88 -6.43 4.00 -1.54
CA ASP A 88 -7.11 4.18 -0.26
C ASP A 88 -6.33 3.45 0.83
N LEU A 89 -5.63 4.22 1.68
CA LEU A 89 -4.85 3.66 2.80
C LEU A 89 -5.53 3.88 4.15
N THR A 90 -6.82 4.16 4.16
CA THR A 90 -7.57 4.41 5.39
C THR A 90 -7.27 3.34 6.44
N GLN A 91 -6.89 3.79 7.66
CA GLN A 91 -6.60 2.91 8.80
C GLN A 91 -5.43 1.94 8.58
N ALA A 92 -4.55 2.21 7.63
CA ALA A 92 -3.36 1.39 7.41
C ALA A 92 -2.33 1.57 8.53
N TYR A 93 -1.37 0.66 8.59
CA TYR A 93 -0.27 0.68 9.57
C TYR A 93 1.04 0.95 8.82
N MET A 94 1.72 2.03 9.18
CA MET A 94 2.92 2.52 8.46
C MET A 94 4.16 2.62 9.34
N ALA A 95 4.09 2.23 10.61
CA ALA A 95 5.23 2.41 11.52
C ALA A 95 6.49 1.74 10.96
N GLY A 96 7.58 2.48 10.89
CA GLY A 96 8.85 1.98 10.38
C GLY A 96 8.93 1.77 8.88
N ALA A 97 7.86 2.05 8.12
CA ALA A 97 7.93 1.95 6.66
C ALA A 97 8.96 2.94 6.10
N VAL A 98 9.73 2.51 5.12
CA VAL A 98 10.72 3.35 4.44
C VAL A 98 10.02 4.12 3.33
N ILE A 99 9.94 5.43 3.47
CA ILE A 99 9.27 6.32 2.52
C ILE A 99 10.19 7.39 1.95
N LYS A 100 11.50 7.24 2.13
CA LYS A 100 12.50 8.24 1.74
C LYS A 100 12.35 8.66 0.28
N ASP A 101 12.17 7.71 -0.62
CA ASP A 101 12.03 7.94 -2.06
C ASP A 101 10.60 7.71 -2.55
N LEU A 102 9.63 7.78 -1.67
CA LEU A 102 8.22 7.71 -2.03
C LEU A 102 7.76 9.11 -2.45
N LYS A 103 7.44 9.31 -3.73
CA LYS A 103 7.10 10.61 -4.31
C LYS A 103 5.71 10.67 -4.93
N LEU A 104 5.16 9.54 -5.32
CA LEU A 104 3.90 9.46 -6.06
C LEU A 104 2.76 9.09 -5.11
N ILE A 105 2.19 10.12 -4.47
CA ILE A 105 1.10 9.94 -3.50
C ILE A 105 -0.12 10.82 -3.78
N ALA A 106 -0.20 11.44 -4.96
CA ALA A 106 -1.37 12.26 -5.29
C ALA A 106 -2.66 11.43 -5.18
N ASP A 107 -3.72 12.07 -4.74
CA ASP A 107 -5.05 11.46 -4.67
C ASP A 107 -5.16 10.26 -3.71
N THR A 108 -4.26 10.17 -2.72
CA THR A 108 -4.33 9.13 -1.68
C THR A 108 -5.22 9.56 -0.51
N ASP A 109 -5.72 8.57 0.23
CA ASP A 109 -6.44 8.80 1.48
C ASP A 109 -5.68 8.12 2.61
N TRP A 110 -5.21 8.93 3.59
CA TRP A 110 -4.43 8.48 4.74
C TRP A 110 -5.21 8.62 6.04
N THR A 111 -6.54 8.68 5.98
CA THR A 111 -7.38 8.87 7.16
C THR A 111 -7.10 7.79 8.20
N ASP A 112 -6.83 8.21 9.42
CA ASP A 112 -6.59 7.32 10.57
C ASP A 112 -5.44 6.32 10.37
N VAL A 113 -4.46 6.67 9.52
CA VAL A 113 -3.28 5.83 9.35
C VAL A 113 -2.38 5.95 10.57
N ASP A 114 -1.91 4.80 11.05
CA ASP A 114 -0.92 4.73 12.13
C ASP A 114 0.46 4.96 11.54
N MET A 115 1.02 6.16 11.77
CA MET A 115 2.34 6.54 11.27
C MET A 115 3.03 7.48 12.26
N ARG A 116 4.34 7.61 12.13
CA ARG A 116 5.11 8.53 12.94
C ARG A 116 4.97 9.96 12.42
N LYS A 117 5.25 10.92 13.30
CA LYS A 117 5.16 12.33 12.99
C LYS A 117 6.07 12.74 11.83
N ASP A 118 7.29 12.20 11.78
CA ASP A 118 8.25 12.50 10.71
C ASP A 118 7.78 11.95 9.36
N GLN A 119 7.14 10.79 9.33
CA GLN A 119 6.53 10.25 8.12
C GLN A 119 5.41 11.15 7.62
N ARG A 120 4.54 11.58 8.53
CA ARG A 120 3.42 12.49 8.20
C ARG A 120 3.93 13.79 7.61
N SER A 121 4.94 14.39 8.22
CA SER A 121 5.53 15.63 7.72
C SER A 121 6.11 15.46 6.32
N ALA A 122 6.80 14.36 6.06
CA ALA A 122 7.37 14.08 4.75
C ALA A 122 6.28 13.91 3.69
N LEU A 123 5.19 13.23 4.01
CA LEU A 123 4.07 13.04 3.09
C LEU A 123 3.31 14.36 2.85
N CYS A 124 3.14 15.18 3.87
CA CYS A 124 2.50 16.49 3.71
C CYS A 124 3.24 17.39 2.73
N ALA A 125 4.56 17.26 2.66
CA ALA A 125 5.38 18.07 1.74
C ALA A 125 5.05 17.80 0.26
N ILE A 126 4.49 16.65 -0.07
CA ILE A 126 4.19 16.23 -1.43
C ILE A 126 2.72 15.87 -1.67
N ALA A 127 1.89 16.03 -0.64
CA ALA A 127 0.48 15.66 -0.73
C ALA A 127 -0.31 16.63 -1.62
N ALA A 128 -1.16 16.07 -2.49
CA ALA A 128 -2.04 16.81 -3.36
C ALA A 128 -3.23 15.94 -3.80
N GLY A 129 -4.30 16.61 -4.20
CA GLY A 129 -5.43 15.95 -4.82
C GLY A 129 -6.44 15.39 -3.82
N LYS A 130 -7.30 14.53 -4.33
CA LYS A 130 -8.47 14.03 -3.64
C LYS A 130 -8.69 12.56 -4.02
N ASN A 131 -8.95 11.71 -3.05
CA ASN A 131 -9.11 10.29 -3.32
C ASN A 131 -10.39 10.02 -4.12
N PRO A 132 -10.30 9.31 -5.25
CA PRO A 132 -11.46 9.06 -6.10
C PRO A 132 -12.48 8.11 -5.48
N ARG A 133 -12.06 7.27 -4.55
CA ARG A 133 -12.93 6.28 -3.89
C ARG A 133 -13.67 6.87 -2.69
N THR A 134 -12.95 7.59 -1.84
CA THR A 134 -13.49 8.11 -0.58
C THR A 134 -13.97 9.55 -0.67
N GLY A 135 -13.48 10.30 -1.66
CA GLY A 135 -13.78 11.72 -1.80
C GLY A 135 -13.01 12.60 -0.82
N VAL A 136 -12.11 12.04 -0.03
CA VAL A 136 -11.34 12.79 0.96
C VAL A 136 -10.11 13.43 0.33
N ASP A 137 -9.86 14.69 0.67
CA ASP A 137 -8.68 15.44 0.24
C ASP A 137 -7.43 14.84 0.88
N THR A 138 -6.39 14.62 0.07
CA THR A 138 -5.15 13.97 0.54
C THR A 138 -4.51 14.73 1.70
N ARG A 139 -4.41 16.07 1.60
CA ARG A 139 -3.82 16.87 2.67
C ARG A 139 -4.65 16.83 3.94
N GLU A 140 -5.98 16.85 3.82
CA GLU A 140 -6.87 16.72 4.98
C GLU A 140 -6.69 15.35 5.64
N SER A 141 -6.60 14.29 4.86
CA SER A 141 -6.45 12.94 5.39
C SER A 141 -5.14 12.77 6.18
N LEU A 142 -4.10 13.51 5.80
CA LEU A 142 -2.81 13.54 6.49
C LEU A 142 -2.78 14.55 7.65
N MET A 143 -3.84 15.32 7.84
CA MET A 143 -3.87 16.41 8.83
C MET A 143 -2.73 17.42 8.61
N CYS A 144 -2.45 17.76 7.36
CA CYS A 144 -1.42 18.73 7.02
C CYS A 144 -1.81 20.15 7.48
N PRO A 145 -0.82 20.97 7.88
CA PRO A 145 -1.08 22.36 8.25
C PRO A 145 -1.51 23.21 7.04
#